data_4bdeef299eb56035c29923689d90cef8
#
_entry.id   4bdeef299eb56035c29923689d90cef8
#
_cell.length_a   1.000
_cell.length_b   1.000
_cell.length_c   1.000
_cell.angle_alpha   90.00
_cell.angle_beta   90.00
_cell.angle_gamma   90.00
#
_symmetry.space_group_name_H-M   'P 1'
#
loop_
_entity.id
_entity.type
_entity.pdbx_description
1 polymer ?
#
loop_
_entity_poly.entity_id
_entity_poly.type
_entity_poly.pdbx_seq_one_letter_code
_entity_poly.pdbx_strand_id
1 'polypeptide(L)'
;MKDQPNWFPKVHRMPSEWVMPDHFPDLSGYDEIAIDLETRDPGIKDTGPGYIRKHGEVVGIAVAVDGWKGYYPIAHETPPNMDKAIVTKWLKKQCSYENINYIFHNAFYDVGWLTAMGVDIKGKIIDT
;
A
#
# COMPACT_ATOMS: atom_id res chain seq x y z
N MET A 1 -17.46 3.44 -8.05
CA MET A 1 -16.02 3.33 -7.74
C MET A 1 -15.22 3.97 -8.86
N LYS A 2 -14.24 4.80 -8.53
CA LYS A 2 -13.37 5.39 -9.54
C LYS A 2 -12.46 4.34 -10.15
N ASP A 3 -12.13 4.52 -11.42
CA ASP A 3 -11.18 3.66 -12.09
C ASP A 3 -9.77 3.91 -11.55
N GLN A 4 -9.05 2.83 -11.33
CA GLN A 4 -7.64 2.89 -11.01
C GLN A 4 -6.82 2.94 -12.29
N PRO A 5 -5.57 3.49 -12.27
CA PRO A 5 -4.68 3.39 -13.40
C PRO A 5 -4.52 1.94 -13.85
N ASN A 6 -4.37 1.71 -15.17
CA ASN A 6 -4.29 0.35 -15.73
C ASN A 6 -3.12 -0.47 -15.18
N TRP A 7 -2.02 0.20 -14.79
CA TRP A 7 -0.83 -0.44 -14.24
C TRP A 7 -0.94 -0.73 -12.73
N PHE A 8 -2.03 -0.26 -12.09
CA PHE A 8 -2.26 -0.45 -10.67
C PHE A 8 -3.08 -1.72 -10.44
N PRO A 9 -2.63 -2.67 -9.62
CA PRO A 9 -3.38 -3.90 -9.40
C PRO A 9 -4.70 -3.63 -8.69
N LYS A 10 -5.75 -4.33 -9.10
CA LYS A 10 -7.05 -4.33 -8.42
C LYS A 10 -7.02 -5.43 -7.39
N VAL A 11 -6.84 -5.09 -6.13
CA VAL A 11 -6.64 -6.10 -5.10
C VAL A 11 -7.72 -6.04 -4.03
N HIS A 12 -8.72 -6.90 -4.16
CA HIS A 12 -9.58 -7.29 -3.06
C HIS A 12 -9.13 -8.63 -2.47
N ARG A 13 -8.38 -9.37 -3.25
CA ARG A 13 -7.75 -10.64 -2.90
C ARG A 13 -6.56 -10.82 -3.83
N MET A 14 -5.65 -11.72 -3.48
CA MET A 14 -4.51 -12.00 -4.33
C MET A 14 -4.97 -12.54 -5.69
N PRO A 15 -4.40 -12.03 -6.79
CA PRO A 15 -4.67 -12.58 -8.12
C PRO A 15 -4.31 -14.06 -8.19
N SER A 16 -5.03 -14.84 -9.00
CA SER A 16 -4.78 -16.27 -9.17
C SER A 16 -3.39 -16.59 -9.71
N GLU A 17 -2.81 -15.66 -10.47
CA GLU A 17 -1.47 -15.79 -11.07
C GLU A 17 -0.39 -15.07 -10.27
N TRP A 18 -0.72 -14.63 -9.06
CA TRP A 18 0.22 -13.90 -8.24
C TRP A 18 1.41 -14.77 -7.84
N VAL A 19 2.59 -14.19 -7.95
CA VAL A 19 3.85 -14.80 -7.50
C VAL A 19 4.43 -13.91 -6.41
N MET A 20 4.88 -14.52 -5.30
CA MET A 20 5.47 -13.77 -4.20
C MET A 20 6.70 -13.00 -4.68
N PRO A 21 6.79 -11.70 -4.40
CA PRO A 21 7.97 -10.93 -4.76
C PRO A 21 9.22 -11.51 -4.10
N ASP A 22 10.29 -11.63 -4.86
CA ASP A 22 11.57 -12.17 -4.41
C ASP A 22 12.59 -11.07 -4.08
N HIS A 23 12.24 -9.81 -4.32
CA HIS A 23 13.12 -8.68 -4.04
C HIS A 23 12.31 -7.43 -3.69
N PHE A 24 13.03 -6.47 -3.12
CA PHE A 24 12.49 -5.18 -2.71
C PHE A 24 13.25 -4.10 -3.47
N PRO A 25 12.74 -3.66 -4.63
CA PRO A 25 13.49 -2.72 -5.49
C PRO A 25 13.64 -1.35 -4.85
N ASP A 26 14.73 -0.67 -5.18
CA ASP A 26 14.92 0.73 -4.85
C ASP A 26 14.18 1.58 -5.89
N LEU A 27 13.21 2.37 -5.44
CA LEU A 27 12.34 3.16 -6.29
C LEU A 27 12.75 4.63 -6.35
N SER A 28 13.93 4.98 -5.84
CA SER A 28 14.39 6.38 -5.76
C SER A 28 14.58 7.06 -7.11
N GLY A 29 14.72 6.30 -8.18
CA GLY A 29 14.91 6.85 -9.53
C GLY A 29 13.63 7.20 -10.28
N TYR A 30 12.47 6.98 -9.68
CA TYR A 30 11.18 7.26 -10.32
C TYR A 30 10.63 8.61 -9.86
N ASP A 31 9.82 9.24 -10.70
CA ASP A 31 9.17 10.50 -10.37
C ASP A 31 7.87 10.29 -9.59
N GLU A 32 7.25 9.13 -9.79
CA GLU A 32 5.95 8.81 -9.20
C GLU A 32 5.93 7.36 -8.70
N ILE A 33 5.36 7.18 -7.52
CA ILE A 33 5.08 5.87 -6.96
C ILE A 33 3.59 5.82 -6.59
N ALA A 34 2.87 4.85 -7.11
CA ALA A 34 1.49 4.62 -6.72
C ALA A 34 1.42 3.54 -5.64
N ILE A 35 0.61 3.79 -4.63
CA ILE A 35 0.43 2.88 -3.50
C ILE A 35 -1.05 2.67 -3.28
N ASP A 36 -1.46 1.41 -3.11
CA ASP A 36 -2.81 1.03 -2.74
C ASP A 36 -2.76 -0.03 -1.66
N LEU A 37 -3.58 0.14 -0.64
CA LEU A 37 -3.64 -0.79 0.48
C LEU A 37 -4.90 -1.64 0.39
N GLU A 38 -4.75 -2.92 0.69
CA GLU A 38 -5.87 -3.77 1.01
C GLU A 38 -5.95 -3.90 2.53
N THR A 39 -7.13 -3.63 3.08
CA THR A 39 -7.33 -3.57 4.53
C THR A 39 -8.45 -4.49 4.97
N ARG A 40 -8.36 -4.96 6.20
CA ARG A 40 -9.48 -5.54 6.93
C ARG A 40 -9.96 -4.49 7.92
N ASP A 41 -11.12 -3.92 7.66
CA ASP A 41 -11.65 -2.80 8.44
C ASP A 41 -13.15 -3.01 8.70
N PRO A 42 -13.50 -3.97 9.57
CA PRO A 42 -14.89 -4.41 9.73
C PRO A 42 -15.82 -3.34 10.29
N GLY A 43 -15.29 -2.35 11.02
CA GLY A 43 -16.08 -1.29 11.63
C GLY A 43 -16.22 -0.02 10.80
N ILE A 44 -15.71 0.01 9.56
CA ILE A 44 -15.61 1.27 8.80
C ILE A 44 -16.95 1.97 8.59
N LYS A 45 -18.02 1.20 8.36
CA LYS A 45 -19.37 1.77 8.13
C LYS A 45 -20.01 2.31 9.39
N ASP A 46 -19.67 1.77 10.54
CA ASP A 46 -20.29 2.12 11.82
C ASP A 46 -19.50 3.15 12.60
N THR A 47 -18.18 3.03 12.61
CA THR A 47 -17.31 3.83 13.48
C THR A 47 -16.20 4.57 12.72
N GLY A 48 -16.23 4.52 11.39
CA GLY A 48 -15.19 5.15 10.56
C GLY A 48 -13.94 4.32 10.45
N PRO A 49 -12.87 4.89 9.87
CA PRO A 49 -11.63 4.15 9.61
C PRO A 49 -11.02 3.55 10.87
N GLY A 50 -10.67 2.26 10.79
CA GLY A 50 -10.17 1.50 11.93
C GLY A 50 -8.82 1.94 12.46
N TYR A 51 -7.99 2.62 11.64
CA TYR A 51 -6.68 3.08 12.08
C TYR A 51 -6.78 4.06 13.25
N ILE A 52 -7.88 4.82 13.33
CA ILE A 52 -8.11 5.79 14.43
C ILE A 52 -8.36 5.04 15.73
N ARG A 53 -9.06 3.93 15.67
CA ARG A 53 -9.48 3.14 16.85
C ARG A 53 -8.60 1.91 17.09
N LYS A 54 -7.55 1.73 16.29
CA LYS A 54 -6.71 0.53 16.29
C LYS A 54 -7.52 -0.75 16.06
N HIS A 55 -8.48 -0.65 15.15
CA HIS A 55 -9.39 -1.74 14.80
C HIS A 55 -9.22 -2.09 13.34
N GLY A 56 -9.02 -3.36 13.05
CA GLY A 56 -8.68 -3.80 11.70
C GLY A 56 -7.17 -3.77 11.45
N GLU A 57 -6.78 -4.00 10.22
CA GLU A 57 -5.36 -4.04 9.84
C GLU A 57 -5.16 -3.92 8.34
N VAL A 58 -3.96 -3.55 7.93
CA VAL A 58 -3.52 -3.64 6.54
C VAL A 58 -3.17 -5.10 6.27
N VAL A 59 -3.78 -5.68 5.23
CA VAL A 59 -3.53 -7.08 4.85
C VAL A 59 -2.60 -7.22 3.66
N GLY A 60 -2.51 -6.20 2.80
CA GLY A 60 -1.61 -6.21 1.65
C GLY A 60 -1.31 -4.81 1.15
N ILE A 61 -0.21 -4.68 0.45
CA ILE A 61 0.28 -3.42 -0.09
C ILE A 61 0.61 -3.61 -1.56
N ALA A 62 -0.03 -2.83 -2.43
CA ALA A 62 0.29 -2.77 -3.84
C ALA A 62 1.14 -1.54 -4.11
N VAL A 63 2.24 -1.71 -4.82
CA VAL A 63 3.13 -0.62 -5.21
C VAL A 63 3.39 -0.72 -6.71
N ALA A 64 3.30 0.40 -7.39
CA ALA A 64 3.53 0.44 -8.83
C ALA A 64 4.29 1.70 -9.23
N VAL A 65 5.18 1.51 -10.19
CA VAL A 65 5.92 2.57 -10.87
C VAL A 65 5.84 2.28 -12.38
N ASP A 66 6.35 3.19 -13.18
CA ASP A 66 6.43 2.95 -14.62
C ASP A 66 7.28 1.71 -14.90
N GLY A 67 6.67 0.69 -15.52
CA GLY A 67 7.35 -0.54 -15.91
C GLY A 67 7.49 -1.62 -14.84
N TRP A 68 7.02 -1.38 -13.61
CA TRP A 68 7.08 -2.41 -12.56
C TRP A 68 5.92 -2.25 -11.57
N LYS A 69 5.42 -3.37 -11.09
CA LYS A 69 4.46 -3.40 -9.99
C LYS A 69 4.66 -4.64 -9.13
N GLY A 70 4.34 -4.50 -7.85
CA GLY A 70 4.41 -5.61 -6.90
C GLY A 70 3.29 -5.55 -5.89
N TYR A 71 2.91 -6.72 -5.39
CA TYR A 71 1.94 -6.85 -4.31
C TYR A 71 2.57 -7.63 -3.17
N TYR A 72 2.50 -7.06 -1.97
CA TYR A 72 3.12 -7.59 -0.76
C TYR A 72 2.04 -7.96 0.25
N PRO A 73 1.63 -9.24 0.32
CA PRO A 73 0.67 -9.69 1.35
C PRO A 73 1.38 -9.78 2.70
N ILE A 74 0.77 -9.23 3.74
CA ILE A 74 1.36 -9.23 5.09
C ILE A 74 0.43 -9.78 6.17
N ALA A 75 -0.88 -9.88 5.91
CA ALA A 75 -1.84 -10.36 6.90
C ALA A 75 -3.10 -10.97 6.27
N HIS A 76 -3.00 -11.57 5.11
CA HIS A 76 -4.12 -12.31 4.52
C HIS A 76 -4.45 -13.55 5.36
N GLU A 77 -5.73 -13.90 5.40
CA GLU A 77 -6.17 -15.13 6.09
C GLU A 77 -5.59 -16.37 5.44
N THR A 78 -5.51 -16.36 4.10
CA THR A 78 -4.92 -17.47 3.35
C THR A 78 -3.47 -17.17 3.05
N PRO A 79 -2.53 -17.97 3.58
CA PRO A 79 -1.12 -17.79 3.25
C PRO A 79 -0.84 -18.07 1.76
N PRO A 80 0.31 -17.65 1.24
CA PRO A 80 1.46 -17.14 1.99
C PRO A 80 1.37 -15.65 2.30
N ASN A 81 1.98 -15.24 3.41
CA ASN A 81 2.23 -13.85 3.75
C ASN A 81 3.72 -13.61 3.85
N MET A 82 4.13 -12.37 3.60
CA MET A 82 5.51 -11.93 3.78
C MET A 82 5.71 -11.42 5.20
N ASP A 83 6.97 -11.31 5.61
CA ASP A 83 7.30 -10.74 6.92
C ASP A 83 6.90 -9.26 6.94
N LYS A 84 5.95 -8.92 7.79
CA LYS A 84 5.42 -7.57 7.90
C LYS A 84 6.51 -6.54 8.25
N ALA A 85 7.45 -6.90 9.12
CA ALA A 85 8.50 -5.98 9.54
C ALA A 85 9.44 -5.65 8.37
N ILE A 86 9.77 -6.63 7.55
CA ILE A 86 10.63 -6.45 6.38
C ILE A 86 9.93 -5.58 5.33
N VAL A 87 8.67 -5.88 5.02
CA VAL A 87 7.89 -5.11 4.05
C VAL A 87 7.72 -3.66 4.52
N THR A 88 7.39 -3.47 5.80
CA THR A 88 7.22 -2.13 6.38
C THR A 88 8.51 -1.32 6.31
N LYS A 89 9.63 -1.93 6.63
CA LYS A 89 10.94 -1.27 6.56
C LYS A 89 11.27 -0.80 5.14
N TRP A 90 11.04 -1.66 4.17
CA TRP A 90 11.24 -1.30 2.76
C TRP A 90 10.32 -0.16 2.35
N LEU A 91 9.04 -0.24 2.70
CA LEU A 91 8.06 0.78 2.35
C LEU A 91 8.40 2.13 2.99
N LYS A 92 8.84 2.15 4.24
CA LYS A 92 9.31 3.37 4.90
C LYS A 92 10.40 4.06 4.10
N LYS A 93 11.35 3.28 3.61
CA LYS A 93 12.43 3.81 2.77
C LYS A 93 11.88 4.39 1.46
N GLN A 94 11.00 3.65 0.78
CA GLN A 94 10.45 4.11 -0.50
C GLN A 94 9.53 5.32 -0.37
N CYS A 95 8.94 5.54 0.80
CA CYS A 95 8.10 6.71 1.08
C CYS A 95 8.90 7.93 1.59
N SER A 96 10.21 7.81 1.73
CA SER A 96 11.07 8.84 2.32
C SER A 96 11.62 9.86 1.34
N TYR A 97 11.30 9.75 0.06
CA TYR A 97 11.88 10.61 -0.97
C TYR A 97 11.05 11.88 -1.18
N GLU A 98 11.64 13.05 -0.89
CA GLU A 98 10.93 14.33 -0.96
C GLU A 98 10.60 14.76 -2.38
N ASN A 99 11.34 14.28 -3.36
CA ASN A 99 11.19 14.65 -4.76
C ASN A 99 10.27 13.72 -5.56
N ILE A 100 9.66 12.74 -4.92
CA ILE A 100 8.74 11.79 -5.56
C ILE A 100 7.31 12.18 -5.26
N ASN A 101 6.44 12.07 -6.27
CA ASN A 101 5.00 12.19 -6.09
C ASN A 101 4.41 10.83 -5.74
N TYR A 102 3.69 10.74 -4.64
CA TYR A 102 3.05 9.52 -4.17
C TYR A 102 1.57 9.57 -4.52
N ILE A 103 1.13 8.63 -5.34
CA ILE A 103 -0.20 8.62 -5.92
C ILE A 103 -1.08 7.63 -5.17
N PHE A 104 -2.22 8.09 -4.71
CA PHE A 104 -3.22 7.29 -4.00
C PHE A 104 -4.59 7.46 -4.64
N HIS A 105 -5.41 6.45 -4.49
CA HIS A 105 -6.83 6.53 -4.71
C HIS A 105 -7.51 6.52 -3.32
N ASN A 106 -8.14 7.62 -2.94
CA ASN A 106 -8.60 7.86 -1.56
C ASN A 106 -7.43 7.99 -0.57
N ALA A 107 -6.60 9.00 -0.80
CA ALA A 107 -5.36 9.21 -0.06
C ALA A 107 -5.57 9.33 1.45
N PHE A 108 -6.64 10.00 1.88
CA PHE A 108 -6.90 10.18 3.30
C PHE A 108 -6.96 8.85 4.05
N TYR A 109 -7.64 7.85 3.49
CA TYR A 109 -7.78 6.54 4.09
C TYR A 109 -6.44 5.78 4.12
N ASP A 110 -5.77 5.69 2.98
CA ASP A 110 -4.53 4.92 2.86
C ASP A 110 -3.39 5.56 3.66
N VAL A 111 -3.24 6.88 3.61
CA VAL A 111 -2.21 7.59 4.37
C VAL A 111 -2.44 7.42 5.88
N GLY A 112 -3.70 7.41 6.32
CA GLY A 112 -4.03 7.13 7.72
C GLY A 112 -3.52 5.77 8.17
N TRP A 113 -3.75 4.72 7.37
CA TRP A 113 -3.25 3.39 7.67
C TRP A 113 -1.72 3.31 7.62
N LEU A 114 -1.09 3.96 6.65
CA LEU A 114 0.37 4.02 6.57
C LEU A 114 0.97 4.70 7.80
N THR A 115 0.40 5.81 8.22
CA THR A 115 0.83 6.51 9.44
C THR A 115 0.70 5.60 10.67
N ALA A 116 -0.39 4.85 10.77
CA ALA A 116 -0.59 3.90 11.85
C ALA A 116 0.46 2.78 11.85
N MET A 117 0.99 2.43 10.69
CA MET A 117 2.09 1.46 10.55
C MET A 117 3.47 2.07 10.83
N GLY A 118 3.53 3.37 11.02
CA GLY A 118 4.80 4.09 11.19
C GLY A 118 5.46 4.51 9.89
N VAL A 119 4.70 4.57 8.80
CA VAL A 119 5.20 4.98 7.48
C VAL A 119 4.75 6.41 7.19
N ASP A 120 5.71 7.32 7.07
CA ASP A 120 5.46 8.72 6.71
C ASP A 120 5.77 8.95 5.25
N ILE A 121 4.88 9.66 4.57
CA ILE A 121 5.09 10.08 3.18
C ILE A 121 5.82 11.41 3.18
N LYS A 122 7.04 11.43 2.68
CA LYS A 122 7.89 12.64 2.66
C LYS A 122 7.77 13.46 1.37
N GLY A 123 7.23 12.85 0.32
CA GLY A 123 6.99 13.55 -0.95
C GLY A 123 5.58 14.11 -1.03
N LYS A 124 5.25 14.66 -2.20
CA LYS A 124 3.91 15.20 -2.46
C LYS A 124 2.90 14.06 -2.59
N ILE A 125 1.76 14.21 -1.94
CA ILE A 125 0.66 13.26 -2.03
C ILE A 125 -0.31 13.73 -3.11
N ILE A 126 -0.64 12.86 -4.05
CA ILE A 126 -1.60 13.10 -5.11
C ILE A 126 -2.75 12.11 -4.94
N ASP A 127 -3.95 12.65 -4.76
CA ASP A 127 -5.17 11.85 -4.64
C ASP A 127 -5.92 11.87 -5.97
N THR A 128 -6.13 10.72 -6.54
CA THR A 128 -6.85 10.60 -7.81
C THR A 128 -8.36 10.27 -7.60
#